data_2ed5c9a8df7f28ca5c2f2cbe95413477
#
_entry.id   2ed5c9a8df7f28ca5c2f2cbe95413477
#
_cell.length_a   1.000
_cell.length_b   1.000
_cell.length_c   1.000
_cell.angle_alpha   90.00
_cell.angle_beta   90.00
_cell.angle_gamma   90.00
#
_symmetry.space_group_name_H-M   'P 1'
#
loop_
_entity.id
_entity.type
_entity.pdbx_description
1 polymer ?
#
loop_
_entity_poly.entity_id
_entity_poly.type
_entity_poly.pdbx_seq_one_letter_code
_entity_poly.pdbx_strand_id
1 'polypeptide(L)'
;GIPKVVIFLTADAFGVLPPISRLDKNAAMYHFVTGFTSKLAGTERGVTEPQPTFSTLFGEPFMPMDPSVYAGMLGDKLEKYGTKVYLVNTGWAGGSAAQGAKRMKLKYTRAMVTAALNGSFDNIEFKHHDVFNVDYPTQCPNVPDEMLDARGMWADKAAYDEQANKLATMFSENFAKKYPNMPKEITEAGPKAK
;
A
#
# COMPACT_ATOMS: atom_id res chain seq x y z
N GLY A 1 18.76 1.87 17.53
CA GLY A 1 19.34 2.00 16.18
C GLY A 1 18.34 2.59 15.19
N ILE A 2 18.83 3.02 14.05
CA ILE A 2 17.98 3.59 12.98
C ILE A 2 17.58 2.44 12.06
N PRO A 3 16.29 2.28 11.70
CA PRO A 3 15.86 1.24 10.79
C PRO A 3 16.42 1.47 9.38
N LYS A 4 16.93 0.42 8.73
CA LYS A 4 17.34 0.47 7.32
C LYS A 4 16.16 0.30 6.37
N VAL A 5 15.11 -0.38 6.83
CA VAL A 5 13.89 -0.66 6.07
C VAL A 5 12.70 -0.41 6.98
N VAL A 6 11.68 0.25 6.43
CA VAL A 6 10.34 0.41 7.01
C VAL A 6 9.35 -0.34 6.14
N ILE A 7 8.46 -1.09 6.74
CA ILE A 7 7.40 -1.83 6.05
C ILE A 7 6.06 -1.33 6.57
N PHE A 8 5.24 -0.77 5.68
CA PHE A 8 3.84 -0.52 5.93
C PHE A 8 3.04 -1.75 5.53
N LEU A 9 2.18 -2.21 6.43
CA LEU A 9 1.30 -3.34 6.15
C LEU A 9 -0.10 -2.84 5.81
N THR A 10 -0.64 -3.35 4.72
CA THR A 10 -2.03 -3.14 4.33
C THR A 10 -2.71 -4.47 4.02
N ALA A 11 -4.04 -4.46 3.99
CA ALA A 11 -4.85 -5.58 3.52
C ALA A 11 -5.89 -5.02 2.55
N ASP A 12 -5.64 -5.13 1.26
CA ASP A 12 -6.55 -4.68 0.22
C ASP A 12 -7.61 -5.77 -0.06
N ALA A 13 -8.88 -5.48 0.27
CA ALA A 13 -10.01 -6.36 0.00
C ALA A 13 -10.53 -6.27 -1.43
N PHE A 14 -10.10 -5.27 -2.19
CA PHE A 14 -10.44 -5.14 -3.61
C PHE A 14 -9.54 -5.98 -4.51
N GLY A 15 -8.35 -6.36 -4.04
CA GLY A 15 -7.42 -7.22 -4.77
C GLY A 15 -6.72 -6.54 -5.94
N VAL A 16 -6.53 -5.23 -5.86
CA VAL A 16 -5.96 -4.40 -6.94
C VAL A 16 -4.60 -3.79 -6.61
N LEU A 17 -4.25 -3.66 -5.32
CA LEU A 17 -2.92 -3.19 -4.94
C LEU A 17 -1.85 -4.24 -5.25
N PRO A 18 -0.67 -3.82 -5.76
CA PRO A 18 0.46 -4.73 -5.88
C PRO A 18 0.78 -5.42 -4.55
N PRO A 19 1.24 -6.67 -4.58
CA PRO A 19 1.59 -7.42 -3.36
C PRO A 19 2.68 -6.77 -2.52
N ILE A 20 3.63 -6.12 -3.17
CA ILE A 20 4.66 -5.29 -2.55
C ILE A 20 4.98 -4.12 -3.47
N SER A 21 5.13 -2.94 -2.88
CA SER A 21 5.53 -1.73 -3.61
C SER A 21 6.68 -1.04 -2.87
N ARG A 22 7.64 -0.50 -3.62
CA ARG A 22 8.63 0.43 -3.10
C ARG A 22 8.03 1.84 -3.13
N LEU A 23 8.19 2.55 -2.03
CA LEU A 23 7.72 3.93 -1.89
C LEU A 23 8.90 4.88 -1.87
N ASP A 24 8.84 5.94 -2.66
CA ASP A 24 9.71 7.10 -2.47
C ASP A 24 9.31 7.88 -1.21
N LYS A 25 10.03 8.94 -0.90
CA LYS A 25 9.77 9.77 0.28
C LYS A 25 8.33 10.29 0.34
N ASN A 26 7.83 10.83 -0.76
CA ASN A 26 6.51 11.47 -0.80
C ASN A 26 5.38 10.44 -0.78
N ALA A 27 5.52 9.35 -1.52
CA ALA A 27 4.59 8.22 -1.45
C ALA A 27 4.58 7.57 -0.05
N ALA A 28 5.74 7.46 0.60
CA ALA A 28 5.81 6.95 1.98
C ALA A 28 5.05 7.86 2.96
N MET A 29 5.22 9.17 2.86
CA MET A 29 4.46 10.13 3.68
C MET A 29 2.96 10.05 3.38
N TYR A 30 2.55 9.95 2.12
CA TYR A 30 1.16 9.82 1.72
C TYR A 30 0.52 8.56 2.32
N HIS A 31 1.13 7.39 2.10
CA HIS A 31 0.60 6.11 2.61
C HIS A 31 0.63 6.04 4.14
N PHE A 32 1.61 6.64 4.79
CA PHE A 32 1.64 6.77 6.24
C PHE A 32 0.46 7.59 6.77
N VAL A 33 0.21 8.75 6.18
CA VAL A 33 -0.91 9.63 6.59
C VAL A 33 -2.25 8.97 6.34
N THR A 34 -2.44 8.31 5.19
CA THR A 34 -3.72 7.68 4.86
C THR A 34 -4.01 6.43 5.68
N GLY A 35 -2.99 5.62 5.97
CA GLY A 35 -3.13 4.39 6.75
C GLY A 35 -4.19 3.43 6.19
N PHE A 36 -4.22 3.22 4.87
CA PHE A 36 -5.20 2.36 4.22
C PHE A 36 -5.05 0.90 4.61
N THR A 37 -6.16 0.26 4.94
CA THR A 37 -6.26 -1.19 5.15
C THR A 37 -7.72 -1.63 4.99
N SER A 38 -8.03 -2.89 5.28
CA SER A 38 -9.41 -3.37 5.38
C SER A 38 -9.67 -3.96 6.77
N LYS A 39 -10.82 -3.63 7.34
CA LYS A 39 -11.36 -4.35 8.48
C LYS A 39 -11.73 -5.76 8.02
N LEU A 40 -11.25 -6.77 8.72
CA LEU A 40 -11.47 -8.16 8.35
C LEU A 40 -12.70 -8.72 9.06
N ALA A 41 -13.41 -9.63 8.42
CA ALA A 41 -14.52 -10.35 9.02
C ALA A 41 -14.08 -11.02 10.33
N GLY A 42 -14.87 -10.85 11.39
CA GLY A 42 -14.62 -11.45 12.70
C GLY A 42 -13.54 -10.75 13.55
N THR A 43 -12.89 -9.70 13.07
CA THR A 43 -11.93 -8.89 13.86
C THR A 43 -12.60 -7.75 14.62
N GLU A 44 -13.74 -7.28 14.14
CA GLU A 44 -14.56 -6.26 14.80
C GLU A 44 -16.02 -6.71 14.87
N ARG A 45 -16.72 -6.30 15.93
CA ARG A 45 -18.13 -6.65 16.14
C ARG A 45 -18.99 -6.05 15.01
N GLY A 46 -19.76 -6.88 14.31
CA GLY A 46 -20.64 -6.46 13.22
C GLY A 46 -19.98 -6.40 11.83
N VAL A 47 -18.68 -6.70 11.70
CA VAL A 47 -18.01 -6.82 10.41
C VAL A 47 -18.12 -8.25 9.92
N THR A 48 -18.98 -8.48 8.93
CA THR A 48 -19.21 -9.80 8.30
C THR A 48 -18.40 -9.99 7.03
N GLU A 49 -18.04 -8.89 6.35
CA GLU A 49 -17.24 -8.88 5.13
C GLU A 49 -16.09 -7.87 5.24
N PRO A 50 -14.98 -8.09 4.53
CA PRO A 50 -13.87 -7.14 4.53
C PRO A 50 -14.31 -5.76 4.00
N GLN A 51 -14.04 -4.71 4.77
CA GLN A 51 -14.41 -3.33 4.45
C GLN A 51 -13.17 -2.45 4.41
N PRO A 52 -13.00 -1.62 3.35
CA PRO A 52 -11.89 -0.67 3.29
C PRO A 52 -11.99 0.34 4.43
N THR A 53 -10.86 0.70 5.00
CA THR A 53 -10.77 1.69 6.06
C THR A 53 -9.48 2.51 5.93
N PHE A 54 -9.53 3.75 6.42
CA PHE A 54 -8.40 4.66 6.46
C PHE A 54 -8.16 5.04 7.93
N SER A 55 -7.08 4.50 8.50
CA SER A 55 -6.64 4.78 9.87
C SER A 55 -5.44 5.71 9.82
N THR A 56 -5.67 7.00 9.99
CA THR A 56 -4.64 8.05 9.95
C THR A 56 -3.40 7.63 10.74
N LEU A 57 -2.22 7.71 10.12
CA LEU A 57 -0.92 7.35 10.71
C LEU A 57 -0.86 5.90 11.25
N PHE A 58 -1.76 5.00 10.79
CA PHE A 58 -1.97 3.65 11.33
C PHE A 58 -2.30 3.60 12.83
N GLY A 59 -2.65 4.74 13.44
CA GLY A 59 -2.88 4.82 14.89
C GLY A 59 -3.37 6.19 15.35
N GLU A 60 -4.31 6.80 14.65
CA GLU A 60 -4.85 8.15 14.92
C GLU A 60 -5.10 8.43 16.41
N PRO A 61 -5.71 7.53 17.20
CA PRO A 61 -5.97 7.81 18.62
C PRO A 61 -4.72 8.03 19.48
N PHE A 62 -3.54 7.62 19.00
CA PHE A 62 -2.27 7.74 19.71
C PHE A 62 -1.41 8.90 19.23
N MET A 63 -1.88 9.68 18.26
CA MET A 63 -1.11 10.73 17.57
C MET A 63 -1.77 12.11 17.82
N PRO A 64 -1.34 12.83 18.89
CA PRO A 64 -2.04 14.05 19.34
C PRO A 64 -1.75 15.29 18.48
N MET A 65 -0.69 15.28 17.64
CA MET A 65 -0.36 16.41 16.77
C MET A 65 -1.02 16.28 15.40
N ASP A 66 -0.98 17.37 14.63
CA ASP A 66 -1.45 17.35 13.24
C ASP A 66 -0.69 16.29 12.41
N PRO A 67 -1.39 15.52 11.55
CA PRO A 67 -0.77 14.49 10.72
C PRO A 67 0.37 14.99 9.83
N SER A 68 0.36 16.25 9.40
CA SER A 68 1.43 16.85 8.59
C SER A 68 2.77 16.91 9.35
N VAL A 69 2.72 17.13 10.67
CA VAL A 69 3.92 17.14 11.51
C VAL A 69 4.59 15.77 11.52
N TYR A 70 3.80 14.70 11.71
CA TYR A 70 4.33 13.33 11.71
C TYR A 70 4.82 12.92 10.32
N ALA A 71 4.13 13.31 9.26
CA ALA A 71 4.56 13.08 7.88
C ALA A 71 5.91 13.75 7.61
N GLY A 72 6.07 15.02 8.00
CA GLY A 72 7.34 15.75 7.88
C GLY A 72 8.47 15.07 8.66
N MET A 73 8.23 14.69 9.92
CA MET A 73 9.20 13.96 10.73
C MET A 73 9.63 12.63 10.11
N LEU A 74 8.70 11.91 9.49
CA LEU A 74 9.01 10.69 8.75
C LEU A 74 9.88 11.01 7.53
N GLY A 75 9.46 11.96 6.68
CA GLY A 75 10.17 12.37 5.49
C GLY A 75 11.61 12.78 5.75
N ASP A 76 11.84 13.61 6.79
CA ASP A 76 13.18 14.06 7.20
C ASP A 76 14.09 12.88 7.61
N LYS A 77 13.53 11.90 8.32
CA LYS A 77 14.28 10.71 8.73
C LYS A 77 14.58 9.78 7.56
N LEU A 78 13.64 9.59 6.64
CA LEU A 78 13.84 8.78 5.44
C LEU A 78 14.98 9.36 4.58
N GLU A 79 14.98 10.68 4.39
CA GLU A 79 16.02 11.39 3.62
C GLU A 79 17.36 11.35 4.31
N LYS A 80 17.40 11.71 5.60
CA LYS A 80 18.63 11.77 6.38
C LYS A 80 19.37 10.44 6.46
N TYR A 81 18.64 9.32 6.52
CA TYR A 81 19.23 8.01 6.79
C TYR A 81 19.17 7.05 5.60
N GLY A 82 18.60 7.46 4.48
CA GLY A 82 18.46 6.60 3.30
C GLY A 82 17.61 5.34 3.58
N THR A 83 16.64 5.44 4.49
CA THR A 83 15.79 4.32 4.88
C THR A 83 14.85 3.96 3.74
N LYS A 84 14.85 2.70 3.30
CA LYS A 84 13.94 2.19 2.28
C LYS A 84 12.56 1.94 2.86
N VAL A 85 11.51 2.26 2.09
CA VAL A 85 10.13 2.03 2.52
C VAL A 85 9.42 1.13 1.52
N TYR A 86 8.71 0.14 2.05
CA TYR A 86 7.87 -0.77 1.26
C TYR A 86 6.46 -0.80 1.83
N LEU A 87 5.47 -0.82 0.92
CA LEU A 87 4.08 -1.13 1.23
C LEU A 87 3.83 -2.60 0.89
N VAL A 88 3.46 -3.41 1.87
CA VAL A 88 3.19 -4.84 1.69
C VAL A 88 1.69 -5.08 1.84
N ASN A 89 1.07 -5.54 0.76
CA ASN A 89 -0.33 -5.93 0.74
C ASN A 89 -0.48 -7.38 1.18
N THR A 90 -1.16 -7.60 2.30
CA THR A 90 -1.48 -8.94 2.85
C THR A 90 -2.91 -9.38 2.53
N GLY A 91 -3.62 -8.62 1.69
CA GLY A 91 -5.02 -8.82 1.33
C GLY A 91 -5.23 -9.85 0.22
N TRP A 92 -6.10 -9.53 -0.70
CA TRP A 92 -6.51 -10.40 -1.80
C TRP A 92 -5.71 -10.12 -3.07
N ALA A 93 -5.76 -11.06 -3.99
CA ALA A 93 -5.06 -10.99 -5.26
C ALA A 93 -5.84 -11.76 -6.35
N GLY A 94 -5.86 -11.22 -7.57
CA GLY A 94 -6.56 -11.81 -8.71
C GLY A 94 -8.08 -11.70 -8.66
N GLY A 95 -8.61 -10.81 -7.84
CA GLY A 95 -10.02 -10.53 -7.63
C GLY A 95 -10.30 -9.96 -6.25
N SER A 96 -11.51 -9.46 -6.02
CA SER A 96 -11.91 -8.93 -4.73
C SER A 96 -12.37 -10.01 -3.74
N ALA A 97 -12.31 -9.69 -2.44
CA ALA A 97 -12.86 -10.55 -1.39
C ALA A 97 -14.35 -10.86 -1.63
N ALA A 98 -15.14 -9.87 -2.03
CA ALA A 98 -16.56 -10.01 -2.32
C ALA A 98 -16.85 -10.96 -3.49
N GLN A 99 -15.92 -11.11 -4.43
CA GLN A 99 -16.01 -12.06 -5.56
C GLN A 99 -15.46 -13.45 -5.20
N GLY A 100 -15.12 -13.70 -3.95
CA GLY A 100 -14.60 -14.99 -3.49
C GLY A 100 -13.12 -15.24 -3.86
N ALA A 101 -12.37 -14.21 -4.25
CA ALA A 101 -10.95 -14.35 -4.50
C ALA A 101 -10.20 -14.84 -3.25
N LYS A 102 -9.04 -15.44 -3.46
CA LYS A 102 -8.24 -15.97 -2.34
C LYS A 102 -7.32 -14.88 -1.80
N ARG A 103 -7.25 -14.82 -0.47
CA ARG A 103 -6.25 -14.01 0.21
C ARG A 103 -4.84 -14.51 -0.11
N MET A 104 -3.89 -13.59 -0.18
CA MET A 104 -2.49 -13.90 -0.42
C MET A 104 -1.95 -14.93 0.58
N LYS A 105 -1.23 -15.93 0.07
CA LYS A 105 -0.64 -16.97 0.92
C LYS A 105 0.47 -16.38 1.78
N LEU A 106 0.44 -16.66 3.07
CA LEU A 106 1.42 -16.16 4.04
C LEU A 106 2.88 -16.44 3.64
N LYS A 107 3.15 -17.56 2.96
CA LYS A 107 4.50 -17.87 2.47
C LYS A 107 5.05 -16.82 1.50
N TYR A 108 4.20 -16.24 0.64
CA TYR A 108 4.60 -15.20 -0.30
C TYR A 108 4.81 -13.85 0.40
N THR A 109 3.92 -13.48 1.32
CA THR A 109 4.12 -12.29 2.16
C THR A 109 5.44 -12.36 2.91
N ARG A 110 5.76 -13.51 3.53
CA ARG A 110 7.04 -13.71 4.22
C ARG A 110 8.24 -13.60 3.28
N ALA A 111 8.15 -14.18 2.08
CA ALA A 111 9.21 -14.10 1.09
C ALA A 111 9.48 -12.65 0.65
N MET A 112 8.43 -11.86 0.38
CA MET A 112 8.54 -10.44 0.04
C MET A 112 9.14 -9.61 1.17
N VAL A 113 8.71 -9.83 2.41
CA VAL A 113 9.29 -9.15 3.58
C VAL A 113 10.76 -9.51 3.74
N THR A 114 11.13 -10.79 3.60
CA THR A 114 12.52 -11.23 3.65
C THR A 114 13.35 -10.57 2.56
N ALA A 115 12.84 -10.51 1.32
CA ALA A 115 13.53 -9.87 0.20
C ALA A 115 13.74 -8.34 0.43
N ALA A 116 12.76 -7.66 1.02
CA ALA A 116 12.89 -6.25 1.40
C ALA A 116 13.97 -6.04 2.47
N LEU A 117 14.03 -6.92 3.48
CA LEU A 117 14.96 -6.79 4.61
C LEU A 117 16.41 -7.14 4.26
N ASN A 118 16.62 -8.13 3.39
CA ASN A 118 17.96 -8.61 3.03
C ASN A 118 18.57 -7.92 1.79
N GLY A 119 17.86 -6.95 1.19
CA GLY A 119 18.34 -6.22 0.03
C GLY A 119 18.18 -6.94 -1.32
N SER A 120 17.41 -8.05 -1.38
CA SER A 120 17.20 -8.78 -2.65
C SER A 120 16.58 -7.91 -3.75
N PHE A 121 15.89 -6.82 -3.38
CA PHE A 121 15.30 -5.88 -4.34
C PHE A 121 16.26 -4.82 -4.87
N ASP A 122 17.50 -4.74 -4.38
CA ASP A 122 18.43 -3.66 -4.75
C ASP A 122 18.86 -3.68 -6.23
N ASN A 123 18.86 -4.86 -6.83
CA ASN A 123 19.25 -5.08 -8.23
C ASN A 123 18.10 -5.62 -9.10
N ILE A 124 16.85 -5.50 -8.62
CA ILE A 124 15.67 -5.93 -9.37
C ILE A 124 15.07 -4.74 -10.11
N GLU A 125 14.57 -4.99 -11.33
CA GLU A 125 13.80 -4.01 -12.08
C GLU A 125 12.44 -3.77 -11.39
N PHE A 126 12.04 -2.50 -11.32
CA PHE A 126 10.73 -2.10 -10.85
C PHE A 126 9.90 -1.53 -11.99
N LYS A 127 8.62 -1.87 -12.03
CA LYS A 127 7.63 -1.26 -12.92
C LYS A 127 6.79 -0.25 -12.13
N HIS A 128 6.44 0.84 -12.81
CA HIS A 128 5.55 1.84 -12.23
C HIS A 128 4.09 1.42 -12.41
N HIS A 129 3.29 1.61 -11.36
CA HIS A 129 1.85 1.39 -11.38
C HIS A 129 1.13 2.73 -11.46
N ASP A 130 0.67 3.10 -12.65
CA ASP A 130 0.14 4.45 -12.95
C ASP A 130 -1.01 4.88 -12.03
N VAL A 131 -1.97 3.98 -11.73
CA VAL A 131 -3.15 4.33 -10.92
C VAL A 131 -2.79 4.52 -9.46
N PHE A 132 -1.95 3.64 -8.89
CA PHE A 132 -1.56 3.75 -7.48
C PHE A 132 -0.31 4.59 -7.25
N ASN A 133 0.37 5.02 -8.32
CA ASN A 133 1.57 5.87 -8.29
C ASN A 133 2.67 5.29 -7.38
N VAL A 134 2.92 4.00 -7.51
CA VAL A 134 3.93 3.25 -6.76
C VAL A 134 4.73 2.34 -7.68
N ASP A 135 5.94 1.96 -7.26
CA ASP A 135 6.78 1.03 -8.01
C ASP A 135 6.69 -0.37 -7.41
N TYR A 136 6.50 -1.39 -8.25
CA TYR A 136 6.49 -2.79 -7.82
C TYR A 136 7.57 -3.60 -8.52
N PRO A 137 8.21 -4.59 -7.84
CA PRO A 137 9.30 -5.36 -8.40
C PRO A 137 8.78 -6.35 -9.44
N THR A 138 9.59 -6.60 -10.48
CA THR A 138 9.28 -7.60 -11.52
C THR A 138 9.58 -9.03 -11.08
N GLN A 139 10.42 -9.20 -10.05
CA GLN A 139 10.83 -10.50 -9.51
C GLN A 139 10.97 -10.43 -7.98
N CYS A 140 10.70 -11.55 -7.33
CA CYS A 140 10.94 -11.73 -5.89
C CYS A 140 11.31 -13.19 -5.59
N PRO A 141 12.41 -13.47 -4.87
CA PRO A 141 12.77 -14.83 -4.50
C PRO A 141 11.63 -15.57 -3.80
N ASN A 142 11.34 -16.79 -4.23
CA ASN A 142 10.28 -17.66 -3.70
C ASN A 142 8.83 -17.12 -3.86
N VAL A 143 8.62 -16.17 -4.75
CA VAL A 143 7.29 -15.69 -5.17
C VAL A 143 7.21 -15.86 -6.69
N PRO A 144 6.14 -16.47 -7.23
CA PRO A 144 5.95 -16.51 -8.68
C PRO A 144 5.82 -15.09 -9.25
N ASP A 145 6.52 -14.81 -10.36
CA ASP A 145 6.60 -13.45 -10.93
C ASP A 145 5.22 -12.91 -11.33
N GLU A 146 4.32 -13.79 -11.81
CA GLU A 146 2.94 -13.43 -12.16
C GLU A 146 2.14 -12.88 -10.95
N MET A 147 2.53 -13.22 -9.73
CA MET A 147 1.87 -12.70 -8.54
C MET A 147 2.25 -11.27 -8.21
N LEU A 148 3.32 -10.74 -8.77
CA LEU A 148 3.78 -9.38 -8.51
C LEU A 148 3.04 -8.36 -9.38
N ASP A 149 2.48 -8.78 -10.51
CA ASP A 149 1.62 -7.96 -11.37
C ASP A 149 0.15 -8.12 -10.95
N ALA A 150 -0.36 -7.19 -10.15
CA ALA A 150 -1.73 -7.23 -9.65
C ALA A 150 -2.76 -7.27 -10.79
N ARG A 151 -2.56 -6.49 -11.88
CA ARG A 151 -3.44 -6.47 -13.05
C ARG A 151 -3.35 -7.78 -13.82
N GLY A 152 -2.15 -8.32 -13.96
CA GLY A 152 -1.89 -9.59 -14.64
C GLY A 152 -2.63 -10.77 -14.02
N MET A 153 -2.83 -10.77 -12.71
CA MET A 153 -3.54 -11.84 -11.99
C MET A 153 -5.07 -11.86 -12.21
N TRP A 154 -5.68 -10.76 -12.63
CA TRP A 154 -7.11 -10.75 -12.87
C TRP A 154 -7.46 -11.40 -14.21
N ALA A 155 -8.49 -12.21 -14.26
CA ALA A 155 -9.00 -12.80 -15.51
C ALA A 155 -9.56 -11.70 -16.43
N ASP A 156 -10.36 -10.79 -15.87
CA ASP A 156 -10.92 -9.63 -16.57
C ASP A 156 -10.09 -8.37 -16.21
N LYS A 157 -9.35 -7.86 -17.19
CA LYS A 157 -8.50 -6.67 -17.04
C LYS A 157 -9.33 -5.38 -16.95
N ALA A 158 -10.49 -5.32 -17.59
CA ALA A 158 -11.37 -4.16 -17.52
C ALA A 158 -12.02 -4.05 -16.13
N ALA A 159 -12.44 -5.17 -15.56
CA ALA A 159 -12.93 -5.21 -14.18
C ALA A 159 -11.84 -4.83 -13.15
N TYR A 160 -10.57 -5.21 -13.41
CA TYR A 160 -9.45 -4.72 -12.61
C TYR A 160 -9.33 -3.21 -12.69
N ASP A 161 -9.30 -2.65 -13.90
CA ASP A 161 -9.11 -1.23 -14.13
C ASP A 161 -10.23 -0.41 -13.48
N GLU A 162 -11.48 -0.84 -13.57
CA GLU A 162 -12.62 -0.22 -12.88
C GLU A 162 -12.43 -0.24 -11.36
N GLN A 163 -12.08 -1.40 -10.80
CA GLN A 163 -11.91 -1.55 -9.35
C GLN A 163 -10.70 -0.78 -8.82
N ALA A 164 -9.60 -0.72 -9.60
CA ALA A 164 -8.42 0.08 -9.25
C ALA A 164 -8.74 1.57 -9.24
N ASN A 165 -9.47 2.07 -10.25
CA ASN A 165 -9.92 3.46 -10.30
C ASN A 165 -10.87 3.80 -9.14
N LYS A 166 -11.77 2.89 -8.78
CA LYS A 166 -12.65 3.06 -7.62
C LYS A 166 -11.85 3.22 -6.33
N LEU A 167 -10.85 2.37 -6.10
CA LEU A 167 -10.00 2.48 -4.92
C LEU A 167 -9.17 3.77 -4.94
N ALA A 168 -8.61 4.16 -6.10
CA ALA A 168 -7.86 5.40 -6.25
C ALA A 168 -8.71 6.63 -5.94
N THR A 169 -9.97 6.65 -6.37
CA THR A 169 -10.96 7.70 -6.04
C THR A 169 -11.18 7.76 -4.53
N MET A 170 -11.37 6.61 -3.87
CA MET A 170 -11.54 6.57 -2.41
C MET A 170 -10.32 7.15 -1.67
N PHE A 171 -9.09 6.87 -2.15
CA PHE A 171 -7.88 7.48 -1.61
C PHE A 171 -7.90 9.01 -1.74
N SER A 172 -8.18 9.51 -2.96
CA SER A 172 -8.18 10.95 -3.26
C SER A 172 -9.25 11.70 -2.45
N GLU A 173 -10.46 11.17 -2.37
CA GLU A 173 -11.56 11.77 -1.61
C GLU A 173 -11.27 11.77 -0.11
N ASN A 174 -10.79 10.66 0.45
CA ASN A 174 -10.39 10.58 1.86
C ASN A 174 -9.29 11.60 2.18
N PHE A 175 -8.26 11.67 1.30
CA PHE A 175 -7.13 12.57 1.48
C PHE A 175 -7.56 14.04 1.45
N ALA A 176 -8.30 14.44 0.42
CA ALA A 176 -8.80 15.81 0.29
C ALA A 176 -9.69 16.23 1.46
N LYS A 177 -10.54 15.31 1.97
CA LYS A 177 -11.43 15.58 3.09
C LYS A 177 -10.70 15.70 4.42
N LYS A 178 -9.74 14.79 4.68
CA LYS A 178 -9.08 14.72 6.00
C LYS A 178 -7.86 15.64 6.11
N TYR A 179 -7.15 15.91 4.99
CA TYR A 179 -5.86 16.59 4.99
C TYR A 179 -5.79 17.75 3.98
N PRO A 180 -6.72 18.73 4.04
CA PRO A 180 -6.83 19.80 3.05
C PRO A 180 -5.59 20.71 2.99
N ASN A 181 -4.81 20.77 4.07
CA ASN A 181 -3.62 21.62 4.19
C ASN A 181 -2.29 20.85 4.03
N MET A 182 -2.35 19.59 3.56
CA MET A 182 -1.14 18.81 3.36
C MET A 182 -0.29 19.40 2.21
N PRO A 183 1.06 19.41 2.33
CA PRO A 183 1.94 19.84 1.24
C PRO A 183 1.62 19.17 -0.09
N LYS A 184 1.72 19.96 -1.18
CA LYS A 184 1.32 19.53 -2.52
C LYS A 184 2.10 18.30 -3.01
N GLU A 185 3.39 18.24 -2.72
CA GLU A 185 4.26 17.12 -3.06
C GLU A 185 3.82 15.78 -2.43
N ILE A 186 3.22 15.83 -1.24
CA ILE A 186 2.65 14.64 -0.60
C ILE A 186 1.31 14.30 -1.26
N THR A 187 0.45 15.29 -1.48
CA THR A 187 -0.86 15.07 -2.09
C THR A 187 -0.73 14.48 -3.51
N GLU A 188 0.23 14.96 -4.30
CA GLU A 188 0.46 14.49 -5.67
C GLU A 188 1.11 13.11 -5.76
N ALA A 189 1.69 12.61 -4.67
CA ALA A 189 2.28 11.28 -4.60
C ALA A 189 1.24 10.16 -4.40
N GLY A 190 -0.01 10.50 -4.14
CA GLY A 190 -1.09 9.54 -3.95
C GLY A 190 -1.60 8.90 -5.25
N PRO A 191 -2.51 7.90 -5.12
CA PRO A 191 -3.21 7.29 -6.24
C PRO A 191 -3.97 8.30 -7.09
N LYS A 192 -4.02 8.04 -8.41
CA LYS A 192 -4.68 8.89 -9.42
C LYS A 192 -5.65 8.04 -10.23
N ALA A 193 -6.95 8.26 -10.07
CA ALA A 193 -7.94 7.65 -10.94
C ALA A 193 -7.77 8.19 -12.37
N LYS A 194 -7.97 7.30 -13.37
CA LYS A 194 -7.90 7.62 -14.81
C LYS A 194 -9.29 7.78 -15.37
#